data_38af9110e0c84e4e92c3d8a31ecbc294
#
_entry.id   38af9110e0c84e4e92c3d8a31ecbc294
#
_cell.length_a   1.000
_cell.length_b   1.000
_cell.length_c   1.000
_cell.angle_alpha   90.00
_cell.angle_beta   90.00
_cell.angle_gamma   90.00
#
_symmetry.space_group_name_H-M   'P 1'
#
loop_
_entity.id
_entity.type
_entity.pdbx_description
1 polymer ?
#
loop_
_entity_poly.entity_id
_entity_poly.type
_entity_poly.pdbx_seq_one_letter_code
_entity_poly.pdbx_strand_id
1 'polypeptide(L)'
;MAQGQNQSLEQHLGLFVNGNTSLLNDIFSKVKDSVVQISTEYQDPNYPGGLYDSTGSTPYPMKFGSGFVYDDSGLIITNYHVVSSANNIIVTFNNGNSYKAKVVGVYPYGDISILKLDNPGSEKLVPVSLSNSSDLKVGDPVLAIGNPYGLDSTLTFGIVSQIGRLLPNSDLGYSIPNVIQTDAAINPGNSGGPLIDLNGDVVGMNTAIFSNTGAYTGVGFAIPSNDIVRIIPALAQTGTYEHPWLGISGFKLSPTLAEVFGLPQNYKGVLIEDVVPNGPADKAGLKGMLVQGNRYGQQQIIDKDIITEIDGKPVSRIDDIISYLDINKKVGDKITLTVNRNGQIIDLVATLDARPGLPLQEIQSQSEPNNKDIQPNTPFPNFKLPELPDFKLPELPDFKLPGLIIP
;
A
#
# COMPACT_ATOMS: atom_id res chain seq x y z
N MET A 1 -23.36 28.12 -23.59
CA MET A 1 -22.40 27.13 -23.00
C MET A 1 -22.89 26.45 -21.71
N ALA A 2 -23.90 26.95 -20.99
CA ALA A 2 -24.43 26.33 -19.78
C ALA A 2 -25.41 25.15 -19.99
N GLN A 3 -26.04 25.06 -21.17
CA GLN A 3 -27.03 24.01 -21.44
C GLN A 3 -26.41 22.64 -21.76
N GLY A 4 -25.17 22.59 -22.30
CA GLY A 4 -24.48 21.32 -22.59
C GLY A 4 -23.92 20.62 -21.36
N GLN A 5 -23.58 21.37 -20.31
CA GLN A 5 -23.07 20.79 -19.06
C GLN A 5 -24.18 20.19 -18.18
N ASN A 6 -25.38 20.75 -18.20
CA ASN A 6 -26.52 20.19 -17.48
C ASN A 6 -27.00 18.85 -18.07
N GLN A 7 -27.00 18.71 -19.42
CA GLN A 7 -27.37 17.41 -20.03
C GLN A 7 -26.40 16.27 -19.69
N SER A 8 -25.11 16.58 -19.57
CA SER A 8 -24.11 15.59 -19.15
C SER A 8 -24.28 15.19 -17.69
N LEU A 9 -24.59 16.15 -16.81
CA LEU A 9 -24.83 15.89 -15.38
C LEU A 9 -26.12 15.07 -15.17
N GLU A 10 -27.20 15.42 -15.90
CA GLU A 10 -28.46 14.66 -15.86
C GLU A 10 -28.32 13.26 -16.44
N GLN A 11 -27.49 13.04 -17.46
CA GLN A 11 -27.18 11.70 -17.95
C GLN A 11 -26.40 10.88 -16.93
N HIS A 12 -25.42 11.46 -16.24
CA HIS A 12 -24.67 10.76 -15.20
C HIS A 12 -25.50 10.51 -13.93
N LEU A 13 -26.30 11.49 -13.50
CA LEU A 13 -27.25 11.31 -12.40
C LEU A 13 -28.40 10.35 -12.79
N GLY A 14 -28.82 10.36 -14.05
CA GLY A 14 -29.80 9.41 -14.59
C GLY A 14 -29.33 7.95 -14.56
N LEU A 15 -28.04 7.71 -14.66
CA LEU A 15 -27.43 6.39 -14.45
C LEU A 15 -27.60 5.89 -13.00
N PHE A 16 -27.61 6.80 -12.02
CA PHE A 16 -27.74 6.46 -10.60
C PHE A 16 -29.20 6.52 -10.08
N VAL A 17 -30.09 7.34 -10.69
CA VAL A 17 -31.43 7.63 -10.17
C VAL A 17 -32.54 6.87 -10.93
N ASN A 18 -32.35 6.55 -12.22
CA ASN A 18 -33.35 5.90 -13.07
C ASN A 18 -33.15 4.40 -13.27
N GLY A 19 -32.64 3.68 -12.25
CA GLY A 19 -32.82 2.21 -12.22
C GLY A 19 -31.88 1.41 -13.11
N ASN A 20 -30.64 1.87 -13.38
CA ASN A 20 -29.62 1.02 -14.02
C ASN A 20 -28.93 0.07 -13.02
N THR A 21 -29.72 -0.54 -12.11
CA THR A 21 -29.33 -1.76 -11.41
C THR A 21 -28.91 -2.85 -12.39
N SER A 22 -29.39 -2.81 -13.64
CA SER A 22 -28.99 -3.74 -14.70
C SER A 22 -27.48 -3.63 -15.01
N LEU A 23 -26.90 -2.43 -15.11
CA LEU A 23 -25.47 -2.27 -15.43
C LEU A 23 -24.58 -2.91 -14.37
N LEU A 24 -24.82 -2.62 -13.09
CA LEU A 24 -24.03 -3.20 -12.00
C LEU A 24 -24.20 -4.73 -11.93
N ASN A 25 -25.44 -5.23 -12.17
CA ASN A 25 -25.71 -6.67 -12.24
C ASN A 25 -25.02 -7.32 -13.44
N ASP A 26 -24.97 -6.65 -14.58
CA ASP A 26 -24.32 -7.16 -15.80
C ASP A 26 -22.81 -7.23 -15.60
N ILE A 27 -22.20 -6.15 -15.03
CA ILE A 27 -20.77 -6.11 -14.68
C ILE A 27 -20.44 -7.22 -13.68
N PHE A 28 -21.22 -7.34 -12.60
CA PHE A 28 -21.02 -8.37 -11.59
C PHE A 28 -21.09 -9.77 -12.20
N SER A 29 -22.10 -10.02 -13.04
CA SER A 29 -22.27 -11.30 -13.71
C SER A 29 -21.13 -11.64 -14.67
N LYS A 30 -20.52 -10.62 -15.30
CA LYS A 30 -19.33 -10.77 -16.17
C LYS A 30 -18.10 -11.22 -15.37
N VAL A 31 -17.90 -10.69 -14.15
CA VAL A 31 -16.63 -10.80 -13.42
C VAL A 31 -16.67 -11.82 -12.28
N LYS A 32 -17.84 -12.12 -11.71
CA LYS A 32 -17.96 -12.98 -10.51
C LYS A 32 -17.29 -14.35 -10.63
N ASP A 33 -17.31 -14.96 -11.83
CA ASP A 33 -16.72 -16.28 -12.07
C ASP A 33 -15.18 -16.23 -12.18
N SER A 34 -14.61 -15.03 -12.30
CA SER A 34 -13.16 -14.77 -12.24
C SER A 34 -12.67 -14.57 -10.81
N VAL A 35 -13.56 -14.31 -9.84
CA VAL A 35 -13.21 -14.02 -8.45
C VAL A 35 -13.31 -15.28 -7.61
N VAL A 36 -12.29 -15.53 -6.80
CA VAL A 36 -12.20 -16.71 -5.95
C VAL A 36 -12.03 -16.33 -4.49
N GLN A 37 -12.50 -17.20 -3.60
CA GLN A 37 -12.12 -17.17 -2.20
C GLN A 37 -10.75 -17.83 -2.04
N ILE A 38 -9.96 -17.29 -1.13
CA ILE A 38 -8.72 -17.91 -0.65
C ILE A 38 -8.88 -18.15 0.84
N SER A 39 -8.80 -19.40 1.26
CA SER A 39 -8.73 -19.80 2.65
C SER A 39 -7.36 -20.39 2.94
N THR A 40 -6.77 -19.94 4.05
CA THR A 40 -5.43 -20.34 4.47
C THR A 40 -5.47 -20.93 5.87
N GLU A 41 -4.81 -22.06 6.03
CA GLU A 41 -4.67 -22.75 7.31
C GLU A 41 -3.26 -22.52 7.86
N TYR A 42 -3.18 -22.22 9.15
CA TYR A 42 -1.92 -22.02 9.88
C TYR A 42 -1.75 -23.18 10.86
N GLN A 43 -0.58 -23.81 10.86
CA GLN A 43 -0.24 -24.76 11.91
C GLN A 43 0.10 -24.03 13.20
N ASP A 44 -0.60 -24.32 14.29
CA ASP A 44 -0.17 -23.91 15.62
C ASP A 44 0.89 -24.92 16.11
N PRO A 45 2.14 -24.50 16.38
CA PRO A 45 3.19 -25.38 16.88
C PRO A 45 2.84 -26.07 18.20
N ASN A 46 1.89 -25.51 18.96
CA ASN A 46 1.45 -26.06 20.25
C ASN A 46 0.37 -27.15 20.11
N TYR A 47 -0.16 -27.35 18.87
CA TYR A 47 -1.16 -28.39 18.57
C TYR A 47 -0.78 -29.23 17.35
N PRO A 48 0.37 -29.91 17.33
CA PRO A 48 0.77 -30.72 16.20
C PRO A 48 -0.11 -31.98 16.14
N GLY A 49 -1.12 -31.95 15.26
CA GLY A 49 -1.91 -33.14 14.89
C GLY A 49 -3.36 -33.20 15.37
N GLY A 50 -3.91 -32.16 15.99
CA GLY A 50 -5.32 -32.08 16.37
C GLY A 50 -6.20 -31.51 15.26
N LEU A 51 -7.11 -32.31 14.68
CA LEU A 51 -8.12 -31.82 13.73
C LEU A 51 -9.28 -31.10 14.41
N TYR A 52 -9.51 -31.35 15.70
CA TYR A 52 -10.58 -30.73 16.50
C TYR A 52 -10.20 -30.69 17.96
N ASP A 53 -10.53 -29.60 18.66
CA ASP A 53 -10.52 -29.58 20.12
C ASP A 53 -11.72 -30.38 20.69
N SER A 54 -11.72 -30.60 21.99
CA SER A 54 -12.80 -31.31 22.70
C SER A 54 -14.15 -30.58 22.65
N THR A 55 -14.21 -29.35 22.13
CA THR A 55 -15.41 -28.53 21.95
C THR A 55 -15.95 -28.57 20.51
N GLY A 56 -15.23 -29.22 19.56
CA GLY A 56 -15.60 -29.28 18.16
C GLY A 56 -15.24 -28.00 17.39
N SER A 57 -14.49 -27.09 17.99
CA SER A 57 -13.96 -25.90 17.32
C SER A 57 -12.75 -26.28 16.47
N THR A 58 -12.59 -25.66 15.32
CA THR A 58 -11.42 -25.91 14.45
C THR A 58 -10.15 -25.37 15.13
N PRO A 59 -9.14 -26.21 15.38
CA PRO A 59 -7.92 -25.81 16.10
C PRO A 59 -6.96 -24.98 15.23
N TYR A 60 -7.27 -24.78 13.96
CA TYR A 60 -6.44 -24.01 13.05
C TYR A 60 -7.05 -22.62 12.83
N PRO A 61 -6.36 -21.55 13.17
CA PRO A 61 -6.78 -20.21 12.79
C PRO A 61 -6.81 -20.15 11.25
N MET A 62 -8.01 -20.00 10.69
CA MET A 62 -8.20 -19.80 9.26
C MET A 62 -8.26 -18.30 8.99
N LYS A 63 -7.52 -17.86 7.97
CA LYS A 63 -7.71 -16.53 7.39
C LYS A 63 -8.42 -16.68 6.05
N PHE A 64 -9.23 -15.69 5.74
CA PHE A 64 -9.95 -15.61 4.48
C PHE A 64 -9.57 -14.34 3.73
N GLY A 65 -9.45 -14.48 2.44
CA GLY A 65 -9.26 -13.39 1.49
C GLY A 65 -9.88 -13.75 0.17
N SER A 66 -9.66 -12.91 -0.81
CA SER A 66 -10.08 -13.12 -2.19
C SER A 66 -8.88 -13.19 -3.12
N GLY A 67 -9.12 -13.60 -4.33
CA GLY A 67 -8.20 -13.55 -5.45
C GLY A 67 -8.98 -13.47 -6.74
N PHE A 68 -8.26 -13.40 -7.85
CA PHE A 68 -8.90 -13.48 -9.17
C PHE A 68 -8.01 -14.25 -10.15
N VAL A 69 -8.67 -14.90 -11.10
CA VAL A 69 -8.02 -15.67 -12.16
C VAL A 69 -7.25 -14.72 -13.08
N TYR A 70 -5.96 -14.92 -13.20
CA TYR A 70 -5.11 -14.10 -14.05
C TYR A 70 -5.05 -14.61 -15.49
N ASP A 71 -4.91 -15.94 -15.64
CA ASP A 71 -4.78 -16.57 -16.96
C ASP A 71 -5.39 -17.98 -17.01
N ASP A 72 -5.51 -18.52 -18.21
CA ASP A 72 -6.04 -19.88 -18.47
C ASP A 72 -5.13 -20.99 -17.94
N SER A 73 -3.92 -20.69 -17.51
CA SER A 73 -2.99 -21.67 -16.92
C SER A 73 -3.33 -21.99 -15.46
N GLY A 74 -4.25 -21.24 -14.84
CA GLY A 74 -4.63 -21.38 -13.43
C GLY A 74 -3.74 -20.59 -12.47
N LEU A 75 -3.17 -19.48 -12.94
CA LEU A 75 -2.55 -18.49 -12.06
C LEU A 75 -3.65 -17.64 -11.42
N ILE A 76 -3.59 -17.51 -10.10
CA ILE A 76 -4.47 -16.66 -9.28
C ILE A 76 -3.64 -15.56 -8.65
N ILE A 77 -4.12 -14.33 -8.75
CA ILE A 77 -3.50 -13.19 -8.07
C ILE A 77 -4.24 -12.92 -6.77
N THR A 78 -3.48 -12.58 -5.73
CA THR A 78 -3.99 -12.19 -4.41
C THR A 78 -2.97 -11.31 -3.69
N ASN A 79 -3.32 -10.78 -2.51
CA ASN A 79 -2.38 -10.09 -1.66
C ASN A 79 -1.39 -11.05 -0.99
N TYR A 80 -0.17 -10.55 -0.75
CA TYR A 80 0.84 -11.29 0.01
C TYR A 80 0.37 -11.57 1.45
N HIS A 81 -0.21 -10.58 2.14
CA HIS A 81 -0.66 -10.74 3.52
C HIS A 81 -1.77 -11.80 3.69
N VAL A 82 -2.51 -12.13 2.62
CA VAL A 82 -3.53 -13.20 2.65
C VAL A 82 -2.88 -14.58 2.76
N VAL A 83 -1.72 -14.78 2.11
CA VAL A 83 -1.07 -16.09 2.00
C VAL A 83 0.25 -16.20 2.79
N SER A 84 0.72 -15.09 3.38
CA SER A 84 1.93 -15.08 4.19
C SER A 84 1.79 -16.07 5.35
N SER A 85 2.83 -16.90 5.55
CA SER A 85 2.87 -17.93 6.61
C SER A 85 1.80 -19.03 6.54
N ALA A 86 1.06 -19.17 5.42
CA ALA A 86 0.08 -20.24 5.25
C ALA A 86 0.75 -21.59 5.00
N ASN A 87 0.33 -22.64 5.71
CA ASN A 87 0.77 -24.01 5.48
C ASN A 87 -0.03 -24.68 4.36
N ASN A 88 -1.33 -24.42 4.32
CA ASN A 88 -2.23 -24.88 3.28
C ASN A 88 -3.03 -23.71 2.71
N ILE A 89 -3.18 -23.72 1.39
CA ILE A 89 -3.97 -22.73 0.67
C ILE A 89 -5.02 -23.45 -0.15
N ILE A 90 -6.28 -23.09 0.06
CA ILE A 90 -7.43 -23.59 -0.69
C ILE A 90 -8.03 -22.42 -1.45
N VAL A 91 -8.24 -22.60 -2.73
CA VAL A 91 -8.94 -21.67 -3.62
C VAL A 91 -10.32 -22.24 -3.94
N THR A 92 -11.38 -21.50 -3.61
CA THR A 92 -12.77 -21.88 -3.86
C THR A 92 -13.38 -20.95 -4.89
N PHE A 93 -13.89 -21.53 -5.97
CA PHE A 93 -14.58 -20.82 -7.06
C PHE A 93 -16.04 -20.53 -6.69
N ASN A 94 -16.66 -19.61 -7.42
CA ASN A 94 -18.06 -19.22 -7.23
C ASN A 94 -19.06 -20.37 -7.42
N ASN A 95 -18.68 -21.43 -8.16
CA ASN A 95 -19.47 -22.65 -8.32
C ASN A 95 -19.36 -23.64 -7.15
N GLY A 96 -18.59 -23.31 -6.10
CA GLY A 96 -18.33 -24.13 -4.92
C GLY A 96 -17.18 -25.14 -5.07
N ASN A 97 -16.57 -25.26 -6.25
CA ASN A 97 -15.41 -26.13 -6.43
C ASN A 97 -14.18 -25.57 -5.73
N SER A 98 -13.45 -26.44 -5.03
CA SER A 98 -12.28 -26.04 -4.23
C SER A 98 -11.04 -26.82 -4.67
N TYR A 99 -9.92 -26.13 -4.77
CA TYR A 99 -8.64 -26.68 -5.20
C TYR A 99 -7.53 -26.26 -4.25
N LYS A 100 -6.57 -27.15 -4.02
CA LYS A 100 -5.30 -26.75 -3.38
C LYS A 100 -4.54 -25.83 -4.33
N ALA A 101 -3.81 -24.92 -3.74
CA ALA A 101 -2.93 -24.04 -4.49
C ALA A 101 -1.57 -23.89 -3.79
N LYS A 102 -0.56 -23.52 -4.58
CA LYS A 102 0.79 -23.26 -4.10
C LYS A 102 1.19 -21.83 -4.45
N VAL A 103 1.92 -21.19 -3.56
CA VAL A 103 2.57 -19.92 -3.85
C VAL A 103 3.68 -20.14 -4.87
N VAL A 104 3.62 -19.45 -6.01
CA VAL A 104 4.63 -19.50 -7.08
C VAL A 104 5.54 -18.30 -7.03
N GLY A 105 5.06 -17.17 -6.53
CA GLY A 105 5.84 -15.96 -6.40
C GLY A 105 5.22 -14.98 -5.41
N VAL A 106 6.10 -14.22 -4.77
CA VAL A 106 5.71 -13.20 -3.77
C VAL A 106 6.48 -11.92 -3.98
N TYR A 107 5.80 -10.82 -3.78
CA TYR A 107 6.39 -9.49 -3.67
C TYR A 107 5.81 -8.79 -2.43
N PRO A 108 6.43 -9.00 -1.25
CA PRO A 108 5.94 -8.48 0.02
C PRO A 108 5.81 -6.96 0.04
N TYR A 109 6.78 -6.26 -0.59
CA TYR A 109 6.82 -4.79 -0.63
C TYR A 109 5.68 -4.15 -1.41
N GLY A 110 5.06 -4.87 -2.34
CA GLY A 110 3.87 -4.42 -3.07
C GLY A 110 2.61 -5.14 -2.63
N ASP A 111 2.70 -6.00 -1.61
CA ASP A 111 1.60 -6.83 -1.11
C ASP A 111 0.95 -7.67 -2.22
N ILE A 112 1.78 -8.25 -3.13
CA ILE A 112 1.33 -9.06 -4.26
C ILE A 112 1.84 -10.49 -4.09
N SER A 113 0.97 -11.45 -4.37
CA SER A 113 1.30 -12.88 -4.47
C SER A 113 0.60 -13.53 -5.64
N ILE A 114 1.24 -14.53 -6.24
CA ILE A 114 0.62 -15.40 -7.23
C ILE A 114 0.59 -16.83 -6.75
N LEU A 115 -0.54 -17.46 -6.99
CA LEU A 115 -0.80 -18.84 -6.67
C LEU A 115 -0.98 -19.65 -7.97
N LYS A 116 -0.62 -20.91 -7.91
CA LYS A 116 -0.90 -21.91 -8.95
C LYS A 116 -1.82 -22.97 -8.39
N LEU A 117 -2.94 -23.23 -9.07
CA LEU A 117 -3.85 -24.30 -8.72
C LEU A 117 -3.21 -25.67 -8.93
N ASP A 118 -3.41 -26.57 -7.98
CA ASP A 118 -3.01 -27.98 -8.11
C ASP A 118 -4.15 -28.73 -8.84
N ASN A 119 -3.87 -29.18 -10.05
CA ASN A 119 -4.75 -30.03 -10.85
C ASN A 119 -6.23 -29.55 -10.95
N PRO A 120 -6.48 -28.36 -11.51
CA PRO A 120 -7.85 -27.85 -11.65
C PRO A 120 -8.72 -28.67 -12.61
N GLY A 121 -8.15 -29.66 -13.31
CA GLY A 121 -8.90 -30.57 -14.18
C GLY A 121 -9.66 -29.83 -15.28
N SER A 122 -11.02 -30.04 -15.29
CA SER A 122 -11.92 -29.40 -16.24
C SER A 122 -12.58 -28.12 -15.68
N GLU A 123 -12.04 -27.53 -14.59
CA GLU A 123 -12.56 -26.26 -14.07
C GLU A 123 -12.48 -25.17 -15.13
N LYS A 124 -13.59 -24.45 -15.30
CA LYS A 124 -13.65 -23.34 -16.23
C LYS A 124 -12.95 -22.13 -15.60
N LEU A 125 -11.72 -21.87 -16.01
CA LEU A 125 -11.01 -20.68 -15.64
C LEU A 125 -11.48 -19.50 -16.50
N VAL A 126 -11.88 -18.41 -15.85
CA VAL A 126 -12.31 -17.18 -16.52
C VAL A 126 -11.34 -16.07 -16.14
N PRO A 127 -10.32 -15.78 -16.97
CA PRO A 127 -9.37 -14.70 -16.68
C PRO A 127 -10.04 -13.33 -16.66
N VAL A 128 -9.56 -12.44 -15.79
CA VAL A 128 -9.96 -11.03 -15.81
C VAL A 128 -9.29 -10.28 -16.96
N SER A 129 -9.93 -9.20 -17.43
CA SER A 129 -9.25 -8.17 -18.22
C SER A 129 -8.63 -7.14 -17.29
N LEU A 130 -7.37 -6.74 -17.55
CA LEU A 130 -6.68 -5.67 -16.82
C LEU A 130 -6.74 -4.37 -17.61
N SER A 131 -7.27 -3.30 -17.02
CA SER A 131 -7.29 -1.95 -17.58
C SER A 131 -6.01 -1.18 -17.23
N ASN A 132 -5.71 -0.11 -17.95
CA ASN A 132 -4.60 0.78 -17.64
C ASN A 132 -4.97 1.71 -16.47
N SER A 133 -4.46 1.43 -15.27
CA SER A 133 -4.74 2.23 -14.08
C SER A 133 -4.21 3.67 -14.13
N SER A 134 -3.32 4.01 -15.08
CA SER A 134 -2.86 5.39 -15.27
C SER A 134 -3.93 6.31 -15.91
N ASP A 135 -4.98 5.75 -16.48
CA ASP A 135 -6.08 6.50 -17.08
C ASP A 135 -7.14 6.92 -16.04
N LEU A 136 -7.08 6.35 -14.83
CA LEU A 136 -7.99 6.66 -13.73
C LEU A 136 -7.88 8.12 -13.30
N LYS A 137 -9.04 8.67 -12.95
CA LYS A 137 -9.17 10.01 -12.40
C LYS A 137 -9.96 9.97 -11.10
N VAL A 138 -9.67 10.92 -10.22
CA VAL A 138 -10.50 11.14 -9.03
C VAL A 138 -11.95 11.42 -9.45
N GLY A 139 -12.88 10.68 -8.87
CA GLY A 139 -14.30 10.71 -9.20
C GLY A 139 -14.76 9.59 -10.14
N ASP A 140 -13.85 8.82 -10.76
CA ASP A 140 -14.24 7.68 -11.58
C ASP A 140 -14.93 6.62 -10.73
N PRO A 141 -16.07 6.06 -11.20
CA PRO A 141 -16.79 5.02 -10.48
C PRO A 141 -16.01 3.70 -10.52
N VAL A 142 -15.99 3.01 -9.38
CA VAL A 142 -15.33 1.70 -9.23
C VAL A 142 -16.17 0.76 -8.38
N LEU A 143 -15.97 -0.54 -8.62
CA LEU A 143 -16.63 -1.61 -7.87
C LEU A 143 -15.55 -2.52 -7.27
N ALA A 144 -15.65 -2.80 -5.98
CA ALA A 144 -14.81 -3.78 -5.34
C ALA A 144 -15.58 -5.10 -5.22
N ILE A 145 -14.96 -6.18 -5.67
CA ILE A 145 -15.53 -7.54 -5.57
C ILE A 145 -14.63 -8.38 -4.67
N GLY A 146 -15.26 -9.19 -3.84
CA GLY A 146 -14.60 -10.20 -3.03
C GLY A 146 -15.51 -11.39 -2.78
N ASN A 147 -14.93 -12.49 -2.31
CA ASN A 147 -15.66 -13.69 -1.92
C ASN A 147 -15.28 -14.10 -0.48
N PRO A 148 -15.72 -13.33 0.54
CA PRO A 148 -15.23 -13.47 1.91
C PRO A 148 -15.59 -14.77 2.61
N TYR A 149 -16.66 -15.46 2.17
CA TYR A 149 -17.19 -16.63 2.86
C TYR A 149 -17.36 -17.87 1.94
N GLY A 150 -16.90 -17.79 0.68
CA GLY A 150 -16.99 -18.89 -0.29
C GLY A 150 -18.41 -19.28 -0.71
N LEU A 151 -19.41 -18.50 -0.32
CA LEU A 151 -20.81 -18.78 -0.61
C LEU A 151 -21.32 -17.97 -1.79
N ASP A 152 -21.06 -16.66 -1.77
CA ASP A 152 -21.43 -15.72 -2.83
C ASP A 152 -20.45 -14.55 -2.86
N SER A 153 -20.07 -14.13 -4.06
CA SER A 153 -19.24 -12.94 -4.24
C SER A 153 -19.99 -11.68 -3.78
N THR A 154 -19.31 -10.82 -3.03
CA THR A 154 -19.83 -9.55 -2.54
C THR A 154 -19.36 -8.43 -3.44
N LEU A 155 -20.28 -7.53 -3.81
CA LEU A 155 -20.02 -6.34 -4.60
C LEU A 155 -20.21 -5.08 -3.72
N THR A 156 -19.25 -4.19 -3.75
CA THR A 156 -19.40 -2.83 -3.19
C THR A 156 -19.09 -1.80 -4.27
N PHE A 157 -19.75 -0.64 -4.19
CA PHE A 157 -19.63 0.43 -5.17
C PHE A 157 -19.11 1.71 -4.50
N GLY A 158 -18.29 2.46 -5.21
CA GLY A 158 -17.74 3.75 -4.80
C GLY A 158 -17.06 4.46 -5.95
N ILE A 159 -16.17 5.37 -5.62
CA ILE A 159 -15.39 6.14 -6.59
C ILE A 159 -13.89 6.05 -6.26
N VAL A 160 -13.07 6.42 -7.22
CA VAL A 160 -11.67 6.75 -6.99
C VAL A 160 -11.62 8.05 -6.19
N SER A 161 -11.22 7.97 -4.91
CA SER A 161 -11.11 9.13 -4.03
C SER A 161 -9.78 9.86 -4.21
N GLN A 162 -8.69 9.13 -4.52
CA GLN A 162 -7.36 9.66 -4.82
C GLN A 162 -6.51 8.60 -5.51
N ILE A 163 -5.45 9.04 -6.20
CA ILE A 163 -4.43 8.19 -6.84
C ILE A 163 -3.02 8.62 -6.41
N GLY A 164 -2.05 7.72 -6.53
CA GLY A 164 -0.64 8.03 -6.28
C GLY A 164 -0.31 8.28 -4.80
N ARG A 165 -1.05 7.65 -3.87
CA ARG A 165 -0.73 7.72 -2.44
C ARG A 165 0.29 6.66 -2.04
N LEU A 166 1.00 6.90 -0.94
CA LEU A 166 1.71 5.85 -0.20
C LEU A 166 0.76 5.24 0.83
N LEU A 167 0.71 3.92 0.88
CA LEU A 167 0.05 3.18 1.94
C LEU A 167 1.12 2.66 2.91
N PRO A 168 1.21 3.20 4.14
CA PRO A 168 2.16 2.70 5.12
C PRO A 168 1.88 1.23 5.46
N ASN A 169 2.94 0.42 5.43
CA ASN A 169 2.91 -0.95 5.92
C ASN A 169 3.84 -1.03 7.14
N SER A 170 3.24 -0.92 8.34
CA SER A 170 3.96 -0.89 9.61
C SER A 170 4.73 -2.19 9.87
N ASP A 171 4.19 -3.33 9.45
CA ASP A 171 4.73 -4.65 9.76
C ASP A 171 6.05 -4.91 9.04
N LEU A 172 6.23 -4.28 7.88
CA LEU A 172 7.42 -4.43 7.05
C LEU A 172 8.31 -3.18 6.99
N GLY A 173 7.93 -2.11 7.71
CA GLY A 173 8.71 -0.87 7.82
C GLY A 173 8.87 -0.09 6.50
N TYR A 174 7.89 -0.19 5.58
CA TYR A 174 7.87 0.56 4.31
C TYR A 174 6.46 0.94 3.91
N SER A 175 6.32 1.66 2.78
CA SER A 175 5.03 2.04 2.23
C SER A 175 4.85 1.50 0.82
N ILE A 176 3.65 0.99 0.52
CA ILE A 176 3.26 0.57 -0.83
C ILE A 176 3.00 1.84 -1.65
N PRO A 177 3.73 2.08 -2.74
CA PRO A 177 3.56 3.29 -3.54
C PRO A 177 2.34 3.21 -4.46
N ASN A 178 1.93 4.37 -4.96
CA ASN A 178 0.98 4.56 -6.06
C ASN A 178 -0.43 3.99 -5.83
N VAL A 179 -0.80 3.62 -4.59
CA VAL A 179 -2.11 2.99 -4.34
C VAL A 179 -3.27 3.89 -4.77
N ILE A 180 -4.34 3.25 -5.24
CA ILE A 180 -5.63 3.85 -5.51
C ILE A 180 -6.40 3.92 -4.20
N GLN A 181 -6.86 5.11 -3.83
CA GLN A 181 -7.79 5.28 -2.71
C GLN A 181 -9.22 5.28 -3.22
N THR A 182 -10.12 4.58 -2.55
CA THR A 182 -11.54 4.49 -2.88
C THR A 182 -12.40 4.57 -1.63
N ASP A 183 -13.66 4.99 -1.78
CA ASP A 183 -14.71 4.89 -0.78
C ASP A 183 -15.66 3.69 -1.04
N ALA A 184 -15.38 2.86 -2.04
CA ALA A 184 -15.98 1.54 -2.11
C ALA A 184 -15.62 0.75 -0.85
N ALA A 185 -16.61 0.12 -0.20
CA ALA A 185 -16.39 -0.52 1.09
C ALA A 185 -15.46 -1.75 0.94
N ILE A 186 -14.24 -1.62 1.45
CA ILE A 186 -13.29 -2.72 1.58
C ILE A 186 -13.38 -3.25 3.00
N ASN A 187 -13.60 -4.54 3.14
CA ASN A 187 -13.71 -5.23 4.43
C ASN A 187 -12.84 -6.49 4.42
N PRO A 188 -12.51 -7.06 5.59
CA PRO A 188 -11.85 -8.36 5.66
C PRO A 188 -12.58 -9.38 4.78
N GLY A 189 -11.82 -10.03 3.89
CA GLY A 189 -12.34 -10.95 2.87
C GLY A 189 -12.39 -10.38 1.45
N ASN A 190 -12.47 -9.06 1.25
CA ASN A 190 -12.31 -8.46 -0.08
C ASN A 190 -10.84 -8.27 -0.48
N SER A 191 -9.91 -8.32 0.48
CA SER A 191 -8.46 -8.22 0.23
C SER A 191 -8.02 -9.29 -0.76
N GLY A 192 -7.28 -8.90 -1.78
CA GLY A 192 -6.86 -9.75 -2.91
C GLY A 192 -7.87 -9.85 -4.05
N GLY A 193 -9.12 -9.44 -3.83
CA GLY A 193 -10.13 -9.35 -4.88
C GLY A 193 -9.94 -8.13 -5.79
N PRO A 194 -10.56 -8.10 -6.98
CA PRO A 194 -10.38 -7.01 -7.93
C PRO A 194 -11.15 -5.75 -7.54
N LEU A 195 -10.55 -4.59 -7.84
CA LEU A 195 -11.23 -3.31 -8.03
C LEU A 195 -11.42 -3.12 -9.52
N ILE A 196 -12.67 -2.94 -9.98
CA ILE A 196 -13.02 -2.90 -11.41
C ILE A 196 -13.68 -1.58 -11.79
N ASP A 197 -13.56 -1.22 -13.06
CA ASP A 197 -14.27 -0.10 -13.67
C ASP A 197 -15.67 -0.50 -14.18
N LEU A 198 -16.40 0.46 -14.78
CA LEU A 198 -17.73 0.19 -15.33
C LEU A 198 -17.72 -0.64 -16.64
N ASN A 199 -16.57 -0.98 -17.18
CA ASN A 199 -16.44 -1.94 -18.29
C ASN A 199 -16.31 -3.38 -17.77
N GLY A 200 -16.09 -3.54 -16.45
CA GLY A 200 -15.78 -4.80 -15.80
C GLY A 200 -14.32 -5.21 -15.98
N ASP A 201 -13.43 -4.23 -16.22
CA ASP A 201 -12.00 -4.46 -16.34
C ASP A 201 -11.31 -4.07 -15.01
N VAL A 202 -10.31 -4.84 -14.61
CA VAL A 202 -9.62 -4.65 -13.33
C VAL A 202 -8.69 -3.44 -13.42
N VAL A 203 -8.93 -2.44 -12.58
CA VAL A 203 -8.09 -1.25 -12.41
C VAL A 203 -7.16 -1.35 -11.21
N GLY A 204 -7.41 -2.31 -10.31
CA GLY A 204 -6.55 -2.58 -9.16
C GLY A 204 -6.94 -3.83 -8.39
N MET A 205 -6.18 -4.14 -7.34
CA MET A 205 -6.43 -5.22 -6.39
C MET A 205 -6.67 -4.64 -5.00
N ASN A 206 -7.82 -4.91 -4.41
CA ASN A 206 -8.15 -4.45 -3.05
C ASN A 206 -7.12 -4.98 -2.05
N THR A 207 -6.61 -4.12 -1.17
CA THR A 207 -5.57 -4.54 -0.21
C THR A 207 -5.89 -4.23 1.23
N ALA A 208 -6.13 -2.98 1.59
CA ALA A 208 -6.24 -2.57 2.97
C ALA A 208 -7.29 -1.48 3.18
N ILE A 209 -7.64 -1.27 4.45
CA ILE A 209 -8.41 -0.13 4.93
C ILE A 209 -7.52 0.74 5.83
N PHE A 210 -7.75 2.05 5.81
CA PHE A 210 -7.18 2.92 6.84
C PHE A 210 -8.15 2.93 8.03
N SER A 211 -7.79 2.23 9.10
CA SER A 211 -8.68 2.10 10.26
C SER A 211 -7.89 1.89 11.54
N ASN A 212 -8.24 2.67 12.56
CA ASN A 212 -7.72 2.49 13.93
C ASN A 212 -8.49 1.39 14.71
N THR A 213 -9.60 0.91 14.17
CA THR A 213 -10.50 -0.06 14.83
C THR A 213 -10.58 -1.40 14.10
N GLY A 214 -9.91 -1.53 12.94
CA GLY A 214 -10.05 -2.69 12.06
C GLY A 214 -11.33 -2.72 11.24
N ALA A 215 -12.25 -1.75 11.42
CA ALA A 215 -13.48 -1.64 10.66
C ALA A 215 -13.34 -0.59 9.54
N TYR A 216 -14.05 -0.77 8.44
CA TYR A 216 -14.11 0.21 7.35
C TYR A 216 -14.65 1.56 7.83
N THR A 217 -13.93 2.63 7.53
CA THR A 217 -14.25 4.01 7.95
C THR A 217 -14.39 4.97 6.77
N GLY A 218 -14.73 4.48 5.58
CA GLY A 218 -14.88 5.29 4.36
C GLY A 218 -13.58 5.46 3.56
N VAL A 219 -12.51 4.73 3.91
CA VAL A 219 -11.22 4.79 3.20
C VAL A 219 -10.71 3.39 2.95
N GLY A 220 -10.68 3.00 1.68
CA GLY A 220 -10.09 1.76 1.20
C GLY A 220 -8.95 2.04 0.22
N PHE A 221 -8.09 1.05 0.02
CA PHE A 221 -6.96 1.12 -0.89
C PHE A 221 -6.90 -0.10 -1.80
N ALA A 222 -6.40 0.13 -3.02
CA ALA A 222 -6.12 -0.93 -3.98
C ALA A 222 -4.75 -0.72 -4.65
N ILE A 223 -4.08 -1.82 -4.94
CA ILE A 223 -2.83 -1.86 -5.70
C ILE A 223 -3.19 -1.66 -7.17
N PRO A 224 -2.54 -0.73 -7.91
CA PRO A 224 -2.87 -0.46 -9.30
C PRO A 224 -2.67 -1.67 -10.23
N SER A 225 -3.53 -1.82 -11.24
CA SER A 225 -3.38 -2.87 -12.25
C SER A 225 -2.07 -2.80 -13.02
N ASN A 226 -1.52 -1.60 -13.25
CA ASN A 226 -0.22 -1.44 -13.93
C ASN A 226 0.93 -2.06 -13.12
N ASP A 227 0.86 -2.03 -11.78
CA ASP A 227 1.86 -2.68 -10.94
C ASP A 227 1.73 -4.20 -11.05
N ILE A 228 0.50 -4.73 -11.11
CA ILE A 228 0.24 -6.14 -11.35
C ILE A 228 0.85 -6.58 -12.67
N VAL A 229 0.53 -5.88 -13.77
CA VAL A 229 1.06 -6.17 -15.12
C VAL A 229 2.59 -6.15 -15.14
N ARG A 230 3.22 -5.23 -14.42
CA ARG A 230 4.67 -5.08 -14.37
C ARG A 230 5.35 -6.18 -13.55
N ILE A 231 4.74 -6.60 -12.45
CA ILE A 231 5.36 -7.45 -11.43
C ILE A 231 5.11 -8.94 -11.69
N ILE A 232 3.90 -9.33 -12.09
CA ILE A 232 3.49 -10.73 -12.24
C ILE A 232 4.40 -11.55 -13.16
N PRO A 233 4.89 -11.06 -14.32
CA PRO A 233 5.79 -11.84 -15.17
C PRO A 233 7.08 -12.27 -14.47
N ALA A 234 7.67 -11.38 -13.66
CA ALA A 234 8.85 -11.71 -12.87
C ALA A 234 8.53 -12.73 -11.77
N LEU A 235 7.42 -12.55 -11.04
CA LEU A 235 6.98 -13.50 -10.02
C LEU A 235 6.72 -14.90 -10.61
N ALA A 236 6.10 -14.98 -11.80
CA ALA A 236 5.82 -16.25 -12.46
C ALA A 236 7.11 -16.95 -12.94
N GLN A 237 8.14 -16.20 -13.31
CA GLN A 237 9.37 -16.73 -13.85
C GLN A 237 10.42 -17.07 -12.79
N THR A 238 10.59 -16.19 -11.78
CA THR A 238 11.68 -16.26 -10.79
C THR A 238 11.19 -16.42 -9.35
N GLY A 239 9.89 -16.29 -9.11
CA GLY A 239 9.30 -16.32 -7.76
C GLY A 239 9.44 -15.01 -6.98
N THR A 240 10.23 -14.04 -7.49
CA THR A 240 10.54 -12.78 -6.79
C THR A 240 10.52 -11.60 -7.76
N TYR A 241 10.39 -10.39 -7.20
CA TYR A 241 10.52 -9.13 -7.94
C TYR A 241 11.53 -8.22 -7.24
N GLU A 242 12.54 -7.77 -7.99
CA GLU A 242 13.54 -6.83 -7.49
C GLU A 242 13.07 -5.39 -7.65
N HIS A 243 12.91 -4.70 -6.53
CA HIS A 243 12.49 -3.30 -6.51
C HIS A 243 13.71 -2.37 -6.48
N PRO A 244 13.80 -1.34 -7.34
CA PRO A 244 14.87 -0.38 -7.31
C PRO A 244 14.85 0.44 -6.00
N TRP A 245 16.01 0.55 -5.37
CA TRP A 245 16.13 1.13 -4.05
C TRP A 245 17.26 2.15 -3.97
N LEU A 246 17.03 3.24 -3.26
CA LEU A 246 18.00 4.31 -3.05
C LEU A 246 18.65 4.27 -1.65
N GLY A 247 17.95 3.79 -0.64
CA GLY A 247 18.46 3.67 0.73
C GLY A 247 18.45 4.97 1.50
N ILE A 248 17.30 5.64 1.55
CA ILE A 248 17.08 6.88 2.29
C ILE A 248 15.81 6.83 3.12
N SER A 249 15.80 7.60 4.22
CA SER A 249 14.58 8.10 4.85
C SER A 249 14.57 9.62 4.83
N GLY A 250 13.39 10.21 4.86
CA GLY A 250 13.25 11.66 4.84
C GLY A 250 11.80 12.10 4.84
N PHE A 251 11.60 13.39 5.02
CA PHE A 251 10.28 13.97 5.11
C PHE A 251 10.18 15.31 4.38
N LYS A 252 8.97 15.73 4.11
CA LYS A 252 8.67 17.01 3.48
C LYS A 252 9.22 18.15 4.33
N LEU A 253 9.93 19.07 3.71
CA LEU A 253 10.38 20.30 4.38
C LEU A 253 9.16 21.14 4.79
N SER A 254 8.99 21.36 6.09
CA SER A 254 7.93 22.25 6.60
C SER A 254 8.35 23.72 6.50
N PRO A 255 7.38 24.67 6.46
CA PRO A 255 7.69 26.10 6.48
C PRO A 255 8.59 26.51 7.66
N THR A 256 8.34 25.94 8.85
CA THR A 256 9.16 26.20 10.05
C THR A 256 10.60 25.73 9.88
N LEU A 257 10.80 24.51 9.33
CA LEU A 257 12.16 24.02 9.08
C LEU A 257 12.86 24.81 7.96
N ALA A 258 12.12 25.23 6.93
CA ALA A 258 12.68 26.09 5.88
C ALA A 258 13.22 27.41 6.49
N GLU A 259 12.45 28.04 7.36
CA GLU A 259 12.86 29.26 8.06
C GLU A 259 14.10 29.06 8.95
N VAL A 260 14.13 27.99 9.74
CA VAL A 260 15.30 27.59 10.54
C VAL A 260 16.55 27.41 9.68
N PHE A 261 16.39 26.96 8.43
CA PHE A 261 17.49 26.77 7.49
C PHE A 261 17.81 28.01 6.65
N GLY A 262 17.13 29.15 6.89
CA GLY A 262 17.30 30.37 6.11
C GLY A 262 16.77 30.27 4.68
N LEU A 263 15.83 29.38 4.44
CA LEU A 263 15.17 29.16 3.14
C LEU A 263 13.80 29.85 3.12
N PRO A 264 13.26 30.18 1.94
CA PRO A 264 11.90 30.67 1.83
C PRO A 264 10.88 29.70 2.42
N GLN A 265 9.82 30.17 3.10
CA GLN A 265 8.81 29.33 3.74
C GLN A 265 8.11 28.37 2.78
N ASN A 266 8.03 28.71 1.49
CA ASN A 266 7.47 27.87 0.44
C ASN A 266 8.52 27.02 -0.30
N TYR A 267 9.75 26.93 0.22
CA TYR A 267 10.79 26.10 -0.35
C TYR A 267 10.36 24.62 -0.37
N LYS A 268 10.47 23.97 -1.53
CA LYS A 268 10.06 22.60 -1.72
C LYS A 268 11.27 21.68 -1.76
N GLY A 269 11.14 20.51 -1.19
CA GLY A 269 12.16 19.49 -1.18
C GLY A 269 11.93 18.45 -0.11
N VAL A 270 12.69 17.37 -0.18
CA VAL A 270 12.72 16.27 0.77
C VAL A 270 13.97 16.45 1.65
N LEU A 271 13.75 16.77 2.92
CA LEU A 271 14.83 16.77 3.91
C LEU A 271 15.21 15.33 4.21
N ILE A 272 16.47 15.00 4.01
CA ILE A 272 16.99 13.65 4.26
C ILE A 272 17.26 13.49 5.75
N GLU A 273 16.57 12.53 6.36
CA GLU A 273 16.75 12.17 7.76
C GLU A 273 17.93 11.23 7.91
N ASP A 274 17.86 10.06 7.24
CA ASP A 274 18.91 9.06 7.28
C ASP A 274 19.28 8.56 5.88
N VAL A 275 20.52 8.10 5.76
CA VAL A 275 21.06 7.40 4.59
C VAL A 275 21.60 6.06 5.04
N VAL A 276 21.14 4.98 4.40
CA VAL A 276 21.58 3.62 4.74
C VAL A 276 23.07 3.47 4.41
N PRO A 277 23.91 3.11 5.38
CA PRO A 277 25.34 2.93 5.16
C PRO A 277 25.64 1.91 4.05
N ASN A 278 26.56 2.24 3.16
CA ASN A 278 26.93 1.46 1.97
C ASN A 278 25.80 1.26 0.95
N GLY A 279 24.66 1.92 1.13
CA GLY A 279 23.57 1.96 0.15
C GLY A 279 23.87 2.85 -1.05
N PRO A 280 23.00 2.86 -2.07
CA PRO A 280 23.16 3.70 -3.27
C PRO A 280 23.34 5.19 -2.99
N ALA A 281 22.54 5.73 -2.09
CA ALA A 281 22.61 7.15 -1.70
C ALA A 281 23.91 7.50 -0.98
N ASP A 282 24.37 6.64 -0.06
CA ASP A 282 25.63 6.82 0.66
C ASP A 282 26.82 6.78 -0.32
N LYS A 283 26.86 5.80 -1.21
CA LYS A 283 27.88 5.70 -2.27
C LYS A 283 27.89 6.91 -3.21
N ALA A 284 26.74 7.54 -3.42
CA ALA A 284 26.62 8.79 -4.19
C ALA A 284 27.04 10.02 -3.39
N GLY A 285 27.30 9.89 -2.09
CA GLY A 285 27.70 11.00 -1.22
C GLY A 285 26.54 11.86 -0.71
N LEU A 286 25.29 11.35 -0.74
CA LEU A 286 24.16 11.97 -0.08
C LEU A 286 24.33 11.88 1.44
N LYS A 287 23.91 12.90 2.17
CA LYS A 287 24.05 12.98 3.61
C LYS A 287 22.70 13.11 4.30
N GLY A 288 22.51 12.34 5.36
CA GLY A 288 21.41 12.50 6.30
C GLY A 288 21.61 13.73 7.20
N MET A 289 20.56 14.04 7.93
CA MET A 289 20.56 15.15 8.89
C MET A 289 21.48 14.83 10.07
N LEU A 290 22.51 15.66 10.27
CA LEU A 290 23.41 15.55 11.42
C LEU A 290 22.97 16.53 12.51
N VAL A 291 22.64 16.01 13.69
CA VAL A 291 22.21 16.78 14.84
C VAL A 291 23.32 16.78 15.89
N GLN A 292 23.75 17.95 16.33
CA GLN A 292 24.74 18.11 17.39
C GLN A 292 24.11 18.80 18.61
N GLY A 293 24.28 18.20 19.78
CA GLY A 293 23.90 18.80 21.05
C GLY A 293 24.98 19.80 21.54
N ASN A 294 24.56 20.95 22.03
CA ASN A 294 25.46 21.89 22.71
C ASN A 294 25.55 21.58 24.22
N ARG A 295 26.45 22.29 24.95
CA ARG A 295 26.66 22.10 26.40
C ARG A 295 25.42 22.40 27.26
N TYR A 296 24.39 23.01 26.69
CA TYR A 296 23.15 23.38 27.37
C TYR A 296 21.97 22.44 27.01
N GLY A 297 22.26 21.30 26.34
CA GLY A 297 21.24 20.34 25.92
C GLY A 297 20.41 20.75 24.70
N GLN A 298 20.75 21.88 24.04
CA GLN A 298 20.07 22.28 22.81
C GLN A 298 20.63 21.49 21.64
N GLN A 299 19.76 20.95 20.81
CA GLN A 299 20.12 20.27 19.58
C GLN A 299 20.14 21.26 18.41
N GLN A 300 21.17 21.19 17.59
CA GLN A 300 21.30 22.00 16.38
C GLN A 300 21.61 21.08 15.19
N ILE A 301 20.89 21.27 14.10
CA ILE A 301 21.19 20.61 12.83
C ILE A 301 22.38 21.32 12.21
N ILE A 302 23.49 20.59 12.05
CA ILE A 302 24.76 21.15 11.57
C ILE A 302 25.09 20.76 10.12
N ASP A 303 24.50 19.69 9.61
CA ASP A 303 24.62 19.26 8.21
C ASP A 303 23.30 18.66 7.75
N LYS A 304 22.95 18.84 6.48
CA LYS A 304 21.70 18.33 5.90
C LYS A 304 21.74 18.41 4.39
N ASP A 305 21.09 17.45 3.77
CA ASP A 305 20.74 17.47 2.36
C ASP A 305 19.23 17.60 2.18
N ILE A 306 18.83 18.42 1.23
CA ILE A 306 17.44 18.56 0.81
C ILE A 306 17.41 18.21 -0.68
N ILE A 307 16.79 17.09 -1.04
CA ILE A 307 16.60 16.73 -2.45
C ILE A 307 15.48 17.60 -3.00
N THR A 308 15.76 18.35 -4.06
CA THR A 308 14.81 19.23 -4.74
C THR A 308 14.31 18.64 -6.05
N GLU A 309 15.14 17.82 -6.71
CA GLU A 309 14.79 17.19 -7.98
C GLU A 309 15.40 15.77 -8.09
N ILE A 310 14.73 14.91 -8.86
CA ILE A 310 15.21 13.61 -9.30
C ILE A 310 15.13 13.55 -10.83
N ASP A 311 16.26 13.34 -11.53
CA ASP A 311 16.37 13.40 -12.98
C ASP A 311 15.69 14.64 -13.59
N GLY A 312 15.87 15.81 -12.97
CA GLY A 312 15.29 17.08 -13.38
C GLY A 312 13.78 17.23 -13.08
N LYS A 313 13.15 16.27 -12.39
CA LYS A 313 11.76 16.38 -11.95
C LYS A 313 11.69 16.87 -10.52
N PRO A 314 10.96 17.98 -10.24
CA PRO A 314 10.83 18.50 -8.89
C PRO A 314 10.19 17.50 -7.94
N VAL A 315 10.74 17.39 -6.72
CA VAL A 315 10.19 16.59 -5.63
C VAL A 315 9.93 17.45 -4.40
N SER A 316 8.91 17.10 -3.64
CA SER A 316 8.53 17.83 -2.42
C SER A 316 8.27 16.91 -1.24
N ARG A 317 8.07 15.62 -1.47
CA ARG A 317 7.80 14.59 -0.47
C ARG A 317 8.61 13.34 -0.83
N ILE A 318 8.87 12.52 0.17
CA ILE A 318 9.51 11.20 -0.04
C ILE A 318 8.69 10.33 -0.99
N ASP A 319 7.37 10.49 -0.96
CA ASP A 319 6.41 9.81 -1.85
C ASP A 319 6.75 10.06 -3.32
N ASP A 320 7.13 11.30 -3.68
CA ASP A 320 7.45 11.67 -5.05
C ASP A 320 8.68 10.88 -5.55
N ILE A 321 9.68 10.69 -4.66
CA ILE A 321 10.89 9.90 -4.97
C ILE A 321 10.55 8.42 -5.11
N ILE A 322 9.82 7.84 -4.13
CA ILE A 322 9.46 6.43 -4.13
C ILE A 322 8.64 6.10 -5.38
N SER A 323 7.61 6.89 -5.68
CA SER A 323 6.76 6.70 -6.86
C SER A 323 7.55 6.86 -8.16
N TYR A 324 8.49 7.82 -8.21
CA TYR A 324 9.33 8.01 -9.39
C TYR A 324 10.21 6.79 -9.66
N LEU A 325 10.86 6.24 -8.62
CA LEU A 325 11.69 5.04 -8.74
C LEU A 325 10.87 3.84 -9.18
N ASP A 326 9.71 3.63 -8.54
CA ASP A 326 8.84 2.50 -8.81
C ASP A 326 8.35 2.46 -10.28
N ILE A 327 7.94 3.60 -10.82
CA ILE A 327 7.36 3.68 -12.16
C ILE A 327 8.43 3.74 -13.25
N ASN A 328 9.56 4.46 -13.02
CA ASN A 328 10.46 4.87 -14.10
C ASN A 328 11.83 4.17 -14.07
N LYS A 329 12.14 3.40 -13.04
CA LYS A 329 13.49 2.85 -12.84
C LYS A 329 13.49 1.35 -12.58
N LYS A 330 14.66 0.77 -12.83
CA LYS A 330 14.99 -0.64 -12.53
C LYS A 330 16.26 -0.70 -11.70
N VAL A 331 16.52 -1.85 -11.11
CA VAL A 331 17.79 -2.15 -10.43
C VAL A 331 18.94 -1.98 -11.43
N GLY A 332 20.00 -1.29 -11.00
CA GLY A 332 21.15 -0.94 -11.82
C GLY A 332 21.03 0.38 -12.59
N ASP A 333 19.86 1.00 -12.66
CA ASP A 333 19.69 2.30 -13.30
C ASP A 333 20.38 3.41 -12.51
N LYS A 334 20.87 4.42 -13.24
CA LYS A 334 21.39 5.64 -12.66
C LYS A 334 20.30 6.69 -12.54
N ILE A 335 20.38 7.46 -11.46
CA ILE A 335 19.56 8.64 -11.21
C ILE A 335 20.43 9.83 -10.84
N THR A 336 19.99 11.02 -11.20
CA THR A 336 20.59 12.28 -10.76
C THR A 336 19.71 12.90 -9.69
N LEU A 337 20.29 13.19 -8.53
CA LEU A 337 19.65 13.89 -7.43
C LEU A 337 20.17 15.31 -7.39
N THR A 338 19.32 16.31 -7.61
CA THR A 338 19.66 17.71 -7.37
C THR A 338 19.41 18.03 -5.90
N VAL A 339 20.46 18.40 -5.19
CA VAL A 339 20.49 18.51 -3.72
C VAL A 339 20.89 19.91 -3.31
N ASN A 340 20.15 20.51 -2.37
CA ASN A 340 20.58 21.69 -1.64
C ASN A 340 21.31 21.23 -0.38
N ARG A 341 22.63 21.40 -0.38
CA ARG A 341 23.51 21.14 0.76
C ARG A 341 23.96 22.46 1.37
N ASN A 342 23.37 22.84 2.47
CA ASN A 342 23.70 24.08 3.21
C ASN A 342 23.69 25.36 2.33
N GLY A 343 22.72 25.46 1.40
CA GLY A 343 22.57 26.60 0.49
C GLY A 343 23.28 26.42 -0.86
N GLN A 344 24.12 25.41 -1.03
CA GLN A 344 24.77 25.09 -2.30
C GLN A 344 23.96 24.01 -3.05
N ILE A 345 23.64 24.26 -4.31
CA ILE A 345 23.01 23.28 -5.19
C ILE A 345 24.10 22.40 -5.82
N ILE A 346 23.97 21.10 -5.66
CA ILE A 346 24.88 20.08 -6.21
C ILE A 346 24.09 18.95 -6.84
N ASP A 347 24.66 18.31 -7.85
CA ASP A 347 24.09 17.09 -8.45
C ASP A 347 24.90 15.88 -7.98
N LEU A 348 24.17 14.86 -7.51
CA LEU A 348 24.73 13.57 -7.10
C LEU A 348 24.16 12.50 -8.02
N VAL A 349 25.03 11.58 -8.49
CA VAL A 349 24.59 10.45 -9.33
C VAL A 349 24.64 9.19 -8.48
N ALA A 350 23.47 8.56 -8.29
CA ALA A 350 23.34 7.28 -7.60
C ALA A 350 23.03 6.16 -8.61
N THR A 351 23.60 4.98 -8.39
CA THR A 351 23.22 3.75 -9.09
C THR A 351 22.32 2.95 -8.17
N LEU A 352 21.10 2.65 -8.60
CA LEU A 352 20.11 1.96 -7.78
C LEU A 352 20.48 0.49 -7.58
N ASP A 353 20.38 0.02 -6.34
CA ASP A 353 20.52 -1.39 -6.00
C ASP A 353 19.13 -2.05 -5.88
N ALA A 354 19.08 -3.38 -5.82
CA ALA A 354 17.89 -4.08 -5.40
C ALA A 354 17.61 -3.76 -3.92
N ARG A 355 16.35 -3.51 -3.60
CA ARG A 355 15.96 -3.35 -2.20
C ARG A 355 16.35 -4.61 -1.42
N PRO A 356 17.02 -4.50 -0.26
CA PRO A 356 17.36 -5.65 0.55
C PRO A 356 16.11 -6.48 0.84
N GLY A 357 16.16 -7.78 0.49
CA GLY A 357 15.05 -8.70 0.76
C GLY A 357 14.81 -8.81 2.26
N LEU A 358 13.56 -9.01 2.66
CA LEU A 358 13.28 -9.49 4.01
C LEU A 358 13.97 -10.87 4.14
N PRO A 359 14.74 -11.12 5.21
CA PRO A 359 15.34 -12.44 5.43
C PRO A 359 14.25 -13.50 5.37
N LEU A 360 14.40 -14.51 4.51
CA LEU A 360 13.44 -15.62 4.37
C LEU A 360 13.17 -16.30 5.72
N GLN A 361 14.09 -16.20 6.67
CA GLN A 361 13.93 -16.66 8.06
C GLN A 361 12.99 -15.77 8.89
N GLU A 362 12.88 -14.47 8.61
CA GLU A 362 11.90 -13.61 9.27
C GLU A 362 10.49 -13.82 8.71
N ILE A 363 10.36 -14.20 7.45
CA ILE A 363 9.08 -14.58 6.84
C ILE A 363 8.54 -15.86 7.50
N GLN A 364 9.44 -16.76 7.92
CA GLN A 364 9.09 -18.01 8.62
C GLN A 364 9.06 -17.87 10.16
N SER A 365 9.81 -16.94 10.75
CA SER A 365 9.94 -16.79 12.20
C SER A 365 8.97 -15.78 12.84
N GLN A 366 8.27 -14.95 12.07
CA GLN A 366 7.13 -14.17 12.59
C GLN A 366 5.91 -15.06 12.91
N SER A 367 5.99 -16.36 12.64
CA SER A 367 5.02 -17.35 13.11
C SER A 367 5.25 -17.86 14.54
N GLU A 368 6.35 -17.51 15.20
CA GLU A 368 6.53 -17.81 16.63
C GLU A 368 6.25 -16.54 17.46
N PRO A 369 5.11 -16.45 18.14
CA PRO A 369 5.00 -15.50 19.24
C PRO A 369 5.99 -15.96 20.31
N ASN A 370 7.05 -15.17 20.52
CA ASN A 370 7.97 -15.35 21.64
C ASN A 370 7.18 -15.11 22.93
N ASN A 371 6.56 -16.18 23.43
CA ASN A 371 5.68 -16.19 24.59
C ASN A 371 6.51 -16.25 25.87
N LYS A 372 7.46 -15.30 26.04
CA LYS A 372 8.04 -14.95 27.31
C LYS A 372 7.85 -13.46 27.51
N ASP A 373 6.96 -13.13 28.45
CA ASP A 373 6.68 -11.79 28.98
C ASP A 373 5.70 -10.92 28.18
N ILE A 374 4.49 -11.41 27.94
CA ILE A 374 3.36 -10.49 27.74
C ILE A 374 2.88 -10.05 29.13
N GLN A 375 3.47 -9.00 29.66
CA GLN A 375 2.79 -8.15 30.63
C GLN A 375 1.77 -7.29 29.85
N PRO A 376 0.50 -7.24 30.28
CA PRO A 376 -0.50 -6.40 29.64
C PRO A 376 -0.26 -4.95 30.06
N ASN A 377 0.59 -4.23 29.38
CA ASN A 377 0.79 -2.77 29.45
C ASN A 377 2.23 -2.38 29.06
N THR A 378 2.63 -2.62 27.82
CA THR A 378 3.72 -1.84 27.24
C THR A 378 3.27 -1.37 25.86
N PRO A 379 3.19 -0.05 25.65
CA PRO A 379 3.02 0.49 24.30
C PRO A 379 4.31 0.20 23.52
N PHE A 380 4.17 -0.13 22.25
CA PHE A 380 5.14 -0.22 21.14
C PHE A 380 6.63 -0.10 21.48
N PRO A 381 7.54 -0.95 20.89
CA PRO A 381 8.97 -0.79 21.08
C PRO A 381 9.34 0.65 20.73
N ASN A 382 9.97 1.32 21.70
CA ASN A 382 10.35 2.70 21.70
C ASN A 382 11.11 3.09 20.42
N PHE A 383 10.40 3.50 19.38
CA PHE A 383 10.88 4.55 18.51
C PHE A 383 10.81 5.82 19.37
N LYS A 384 11.88 6.17 20.02
CA LYS A 384 12.03 7.52 20.56
C LYS A 384 12.07 8.43 19.34
N LEU A 385 10.91 9.00 19.01
CA LEU A 385 10.92 10.30 18.35
C LEU A 385 11.85 11.16 19.21
N PRO A 386 12.85 11.83 18.64
CA PRO A 386 13.57 12.84 19.38
C PRO A 386 12.53 13.80 19.95
N GLU A 387 12.49 13.94 21.27
CA GLU A 387 11.63 14.91 21.93
C GLU A 387 11.90 16.24 21.26
N LEU A 388 10.89 16.76 20.57
CA LEU A 388 10.95 18.13 20.05
C LEU A 388 11.29 18.99 21.27
N PRO A 389 12.34 19.82 21.19
CA PRO A 389 12.69 20.69 22.31
C PRO A 389 11.47 21.51 22.69
N ASP A 390 11.18 21.57 24.01
CA ASP A 390 10.12 22.41 24.57
C ASP A 390 10.25 23.83 24.00
N PHE A 391 9.55 24.10 22.93
CA PHE A 391 9.32 25.44 22.43
C PHE A 391 8.33 26.08 23.41
N LYS A 392 8.84 26.79 24.41
CA LYS A 392 8.02 27.77 25.12
C LYS A 392 7.59 28.80 24.10
N LEU A 393 6.34 28.70 23.67
CA LEU A 393 5.69 29.79 22.94
C LEU A 393 5.81 31.05 23.81
N PRO A 394 6.21 32.20 23.24
CA PRO A 394 6.11 33.47 23.94
C PRO A 394 4.65 33.68 24.34
N GLU A 395 4.43 34.07 25.59
CA GLU A 395 3.10 34.39 26.12
C GLU A 395 2.42 35.40 25.18
N LEU A 396 1.30 34.97 24.57
CA LEU A 396 0.47 35.86 23.78
C LEU A 396 -0.14 36.89 24.73
N PRO A 397 -0.10 38.20 24.39
CA PRO A 397 -0.75 39.23 25.18
C PRO A 397 -2.26 38.96 25.25
N ASP A 398 -2.83 39.13 26.45
CA ASP A 398 -4.25 39.00 26.76
C ASP A 398 -5.12 39.77 25.76
N PHE A 399 -5.73 39.08 24.80
CA PHE A 399 -6.82 39.64 23.98
C PHE A 399 -8.13 39.50 24.75
N LYS A 400 -8.51 40.55 25.45
CA LYS A 400 -9.89 40.71 25.96
C LYS A 400 -10.84 40.99 24.79
N LEU A 401 -11.68 40.00 24.45
CA LEU A 401 -12.81 40.23 23.56
C LEU A 401 -13.84 41.08 24.27
N PRO A 402 -14.34 42.17 23.63
CA PRO A 402 -15.48 42.92 24.17
C PRO A 402 -16.78 42.07 24.11
N GLY A 403 -17.54 42.12 25.18
CA GLY A 403 -18.72 41.30 25.41
C GLY A 403 -19.75 41.31 24.30
N LEU A 404 -20.21 40.16 23.88
CA LEU A 404 -21.44 39.96 23.11
C LEU A 404 -22.55 39.55 24.08
N ILE A 405 -23.47 40.47 24.33
CA ILE A 405 -24.76 40.21 25.00
C ILE A 405 -25.69 39.65 23.93
N ILE A 406 -26.20 38.45 24.12
CA ILE A 406 -27.29 37.88 23.30
C ILE A 406 -28.56 37.96 24.13
N PRO A 407 -29.70 38.44 23.54
CA PRO A 407 -31.00 38.54 24.22
C PRO A 407 -31.66 37.16 24.45
#